data_45cefc8f62d8e647bcbd3d978b6d54dc
#
_entry.id   45cefc8f62d8e647bcbd3d978b6d54dc
#
_cell.length_a   1.000
_cell.length_b   1.000
_cell.length_c   1.000
_cell.angle_alpha   90.00
_cell.angle_beta   90.00
_cell.angle_gamma   90.00
#
_symmetry.space_group_name_H-M   'P 1'
#
loop_
_entity.id
_entity.type
_entity.pdbx_description
1 polymer ?
#
loop_
_entity_poly.entity_id
_entity_poly.type
_entity_poly.pdbx_seq_one_letter_code
_entity_poly.pdbx_strand_id
1 'polypeptide(L)'
;MLSHSSPAFATADSKLAALQLNSLSPFTARDGENLAIYEWQDANDATETSRCITLPRAIVLIVHGLGEHAGRYQHVAHQLMRWGFMVRAYDQRGHGESGGARGALPLENTLLDDLAEVVDFSRERCLQLINAAGATNEGPGHTGPPPLPPLPPLILMGHSLGGLVASRFVALDMRVVEGLVLCSPALDAGLGRLRKLVLATVHRVAPALCVPNGLNAAYLSHDQDVIRQYRADPLVHKKMSARLARFVVESGPPTIEAAARWRIPTLLMYAGADRLVNPAGSRAFASRAAGPGVAPGLVTARCFEHLYHELYNELEADAVFDTLKAWLDTHFPSTRLK
;
A
#
# COMPACT_ATOMS: atom_id res chain seq x y z
N MET A 1 32.86 -39.74 5.16
CA MET A 1 31.45 -39.33 5.45
C MET A 1 31.47 -38.31 6.57
N LEU A 2 31.46 -37.06 6.26
CA LEU A 2 31.33 -35.97 7.22
C LEU A 2 30.21 -35.07 6.72
N SER A 3 29.11 -35.06 7.44
CA SER A 3 27.94 -34.26 7.23
C SER A 3 28.25 -32.79 7.57
N HIS A 4 28.24 -31.89 6.61
CA HIS A 4 28.19 -30.44 6.85
C HIS A 4 26.74 -30.00 7.05
N SER A 5 26.35 -29.85 8.30
CA SER A 5 25.17 -29.14 8.70
C SER A 5 25.50 -27.63 8.72
N SER A 6 24.90 -26.85 7.85
CA SER A 6 24.94 -25.38 7.91
C SER A 6 24.07 -24.85 9.03
N PRO A 7 24.60 -24.03 9.95
CA PRO A 7 23.83 -23.40 11.00
C PRO A 7 23.70 -21.88 10.74
N ALA A 8 22.93 -21.47 9.76
CA ALA A 8 22.76 -20.03 9.50
C ALA A 8 21.31 -19.53 9.39
N PHE A 9 20.32 -20.42 9.32
CA PHE A 9 18.91 -20.00 9.14
C PHE A 9 18.07 -19.93 10.40
N ALA A 10 18.51 -20.51 11.52
CA ALA A 10 17.71 -20.57 12.75
C ALA A 10 17.72 -19.29 13.61
N THR A 11 18.57 -18.31 13.34
CA THR A 11 18.69 -17.10 14.18
C THR A 11 17.93 -15.87 13.62
N ALA A 12 17.50 -15.90 12.37
CA ALA A 12 16.70 -14.82 11.76
C ALA A 12 15.21 -14.94 12.15
N ASP A 13 14.67 -16.15 12.18
CA ASP A 13 13.25 -16.41 12.49
C ASP A 13 12.86 -16.06 13.92
N SER A 14 13.75 -16.21 14.90
CA SER A 14 13.44 -15.85 16.29
C SER A 14 13.36 -14.35 16.55
N LYS A 15 14.02 -13.52 15.73
CA LYS A 15 13.90 -12.05 15.80
C LYS A 15 12.70 -11.51 15.02
N LEU A 16 12.24 -12.23 13.99
CA LEU A 16 11.02 -11.86 13.27
C LEU A 16 9.74 -12.10 14.09
N ALA A 17 9.75 -13.09 14.98
CA ALA A 17 8.59 -13.41 15.84
C ALA A 17 8.29 -12.33 16.90
N ALA A 18 9.20 -11.38 17.12
CA ALA A 18 9.04 -10.35 18.15
C ALA A 18 8.36 -9.06 17.69
N LEU A 19 8.13 -8.89 16.39
CA LEU A 19 7.44 -7.71 15.85
C LEU A 19 5.94 -7.99 15.78
N GLN A 20 5.19 -7.47 16.73
CA GLN A 20 3.74 -7.68 16.81
C GLN A 20 3.02 -6.77 15.83
N LEU A 21 2.11 -7.36 15.06
CA LEU A 21 1.06 -6.61 14.36
C LEU A 21 0.08 -6.13 15.43
N ASN A 22 0.11 -4.84 15.76
CA ASN A 22 -0.88 -4.28 16.67
C ASN A 22 -2.08 -3.83 15.84
N SER A 23 -3.14 -4.65 15.83
CA SER A 23 -4.45 -4.20 15.36
C SER A 23 -4.90 -3.06 16.24
N LEU A 24 -5.04 -1.88 15.67
CA LEU A 24 -5.70 -0.76 16.35
C LEU A 24 -7.20 -1.05 16.43
N SER A 25 -7.90 -0.37 17.34
CA SER A 25 -9.36 -0.40 17.35
C SER A 25 -9.92 -0.10 15.98
N PRO A 26 -10.97 -0.77 15.51
CA PRO A 26 -11.57 -0.49 14.21
C PRO A 26 -11.84 1.01 14.06
N PHE A 27 -11.46 1.54 12.91
CA PHE A 27 -11.83 2.89 12.51
C PHE A 27 -13.23 2.84 11.90
N THR A 28 -14.15 3.68 12.40
CA THR A 28 -15.49 3.75 11.84
C THR A 28 -15.55 4.86 10.79
N ALA A 29 -15.79 4.48 9.54
CA ALA A 29 -15.99 5.42 8.43
C ALA A 29 -17.29 6.23 8.62
N ARG A 30 -17.42 7.37 7.92
CA ARG A 30 -18.57 8.28 8.06
C ARG A 30 -19.94 7.65 7.80
N ASP A 31 -19.97 6.60 7.00
CA ASP A 31 -21.19 5.84 6.71
C ASP A 31 -21.50 4.75 7.76
N GLY A 32 -20.69 4.65 8.81
CA GLY A 32 -20.84 3.71 9.91
C GLY A 32 -20.17 2.36 9.72
N GLU A 33 -19.46 2.13 8.60
CA GLU A 33 -18.73 0.87 8.38
C GLU A 33 -17.39 0.88 9.12
N ASN A 34 -17.00 -0.27 9.68
CA ASN A 34 -15.73 -0.41 10.38
C ASN A 34 -14.63 -0.89 9.43
N LEU A 35 -13.49 -0.19 9.48
CA LEU A 35 -12.28 -0.55 8.76
C LEU A 35 -11.20 -0.97 9.76
N ALA A 36 -10.58 -2.13 9.52
CA ALA A 36 -9.46 -2.60 10.33
C ALA A 36 -8.19 -1.82 9.95
N ILE A 37 -7.65 -1.07 10.91
CA ILE A 37 -6.42 -0.29 10.73
C ILE A 37 -5.28 -0.98 11.47
N TYR A 38 -4.13 -1.09 10.82
CA TYR A 38 -2.91 -1.70 11.34
C TYR A 38 -1.80 -0.67 11.46
N GLU A 39 -1.06 -0.73 12.56
CA GLU A 39 0.16 0.01 12.80
C GLU A 39 1.21 -0.96 13.34
N TRP A 40 2.35 -1.06 12.66
CA TRP A 40 3.47 -1.88 13.12
C TRP A 40 4.33 -1.08 14.08
N GLN A 41 4.66 -1.69 15.22
CA GLN A 41 5.52 -1.10 16.25
C GLN A 41 6.68 -2.04 16.54
N ASP A 42 7.83 -1.49 16.89
CA ASP A 42 8.98 -2.29 17.29
C ASP A 42 8.76 -2.83 18.71
N ALA A 43 8.85 -4.15 18.91
CA ALA A 43 8.66 -4.77 20.21
C ALA A 43 9.66 -4.31 21.27
N ASN A 44 10.83 -3.78 20.85
CA ASN A 44 11.84 -3.23 21.74
C ASN A 44 11.54 -1.78 22.19
N ASP A 45 10.56 -1.10 21.60
CA ASP A 45 10.15 0.27 21.96
C ASP A 45 9.30 0.32 23.24
N ALA A 46 8.91 -0.84 23.76
CA ALA A 46 8.10 -0.96 24.99
C ALA A 46 8.88 -0.76 26.29
N THR A 47 10.20 -0.62 26.25
CA THR A 47 11.03 -0.34 27.44
C THR A 47 11.22 1.17 27.65
N GLU A 48 10.59 1.68 28.66
CA GLU A 48 10.31 3.07 29.04
C GLU A 48 11.49 3.99 29.38
N THR A 49 12.73 3.75 28.99
CA THR A 49 13.82 4.48 29.67
C THR A 49 14.81 5.21 28.76
N SER A 50 14.42 5.82 27.69
CA SER A 50 15.23 6.90 27.02
C SER A 50 14.71 7.19 25.62
N ARG A 51 13.63 7.91 25.51
CA ARG A 51 13.09 8.30 24.19
C ARG A 51 13.61 9.66 23.78
N CYS A 52 14.74 9.68 23.11
CA CYS A 52 14.96 10.69 22.09
C CYS A 52 14.08 10.30 20.90
N ILE A 53 12.89 10.91 20.82
CA ILE A 53 11.95 10.58 19.73
C ILE A 53 12.52 11.16 18.46
N THR A 54 13.09 10.27 17.65
CA THR A 54 13.38 10.61 16.26
C THR A 54 12.08 10.58 15.48
N LEU A 55 11.66 11.73 14.95
CA LEU A 55 10.51 11.79 14.05
C LEU A 55 10.71 10.79 12.90
N PRO A 56 9.67 10.06 12.49
CA PRO A 56 9.77 9.18 11.33
C PRO A 56 10.08 10.00 10.07
N ARG A 57 10.81 9.42 9.14
CA ARG A 57 11.14 10.03 7.84
C ARG A 57 9.89 10.44 7.07
N ALA A 58 8.89 9.57 7.10
CA ALA A 58 7.55 9.77 6.56
C ALA A 58 6.60 8.71 7.16
N ILE A 59 5.30 8.91 6.95
CA ILE A 59 4.26 7.91 7.15
C ILE A 59 4.09 7.16 5.84
N VAL A 60 4.20 5.83 5.84
CA VAL A 60 3.84 4.99 4.70
C VAL A 60 2.50 4.32 4.98
N LEU A 61 1.49 4.65 4.18
CA LEU A 61 0.18 4.03 4.24
C LEU A 61 0.04 3.01 3.12
N ILE A 62 0.00 1.72 3.48
CA ILE A 62 -0.11 0.60 2.53
C ILE A 62 -1.58 0.37 2.17
N VAL A 63 -1.86 0.24 0.88
CA VAL A 63 -3.16 -0.07 0.28
C VAL A 63 -3.04 -1.37 -0.49
N HIS A 64 -3.62 -2.44 0.04
CA HIS A 64 -3.49 -3.80 -0.46
C HIS A 64 -4.31 -4.08 -1.74
N GLY A 65 -4.12 -5.24 -2.37
CA GLY A 65 -4.77 -5.66 -3.61
C GLY A 65 -6.17 -6.26 -3.43
N LEU A 66 -6.74 -6.74 -4.53
CA LEU A 66 -8.06 -7.37 -4.56
C LEU A 66 -8.05 -8.75 -3.91
N GLY A 67 -8.99 -8.98 -2.99
CA GLY A 67 -9.23 -10.28 -2.38
C GLY A 67 -8.21 -10.68 -1.30
N GLU A 68 -7.27 -9.80 -0.96
CA GLU A 68 -6.27 -9.99 0.07
C GLU A 68 -6.49 -9.04 1.27
N HIS A 69 -5.48 -8.84 2.12
CA HIS A 69 -5.56 -8.01 3.32
C HIS A 69 -4.19 -7.44 3.73
N ALA A 70 -4.20 -6.44 4.62
CA ALA A 70 -2.99 -5.72 5.07
C ALA A 70 -1.95 -6.61 5.75
N GLY A 71 -2.36 -7.67 6.45
CA GLY A 71 -1.46 -8.57 7.16
C GLY A 71 -0.42 -9.26 6.25
N ARG A 72 -0.69 -9.40 4.96
CA ARG A 72 0.25 -9.96 3.98
C ARG A 72 1.47 -9.07 3.72
N TYR A 73 1.43 -7.81 4.16
CA TYR A 73 2.52 -6.83 3.98
C TYR A 73 3.42 -6.71 5.20
N GLN A 74 3.34 -7.62 6.17
CA GLN A 74 4.13 -7.56 7.40
C GLN A 74 5.64 -7.45 7.14
N HIS A 75 6.18 -8.24 6.23
CA HIS A 75 7.61 -8.22 5.89
C HIS A 75 8.04 -6.90 5.21
N VAL A 76 7.16 -6.32 4.37
CA VAL A 76 7.36 -4.99 3.76
C VAL A 76 7.35 -3.91 4.84
N ALA A 77 6.37 -3.96 5.75
CA ALA A 77 6.25 -3.01 6.85
C ALA A 77 7.50 -3.05 7.74
N HIS A 78 7.97 -4.23 8.13
CA HIS A 78 9.19 -4.37 8.91
C HIS A 78 10.43 -3.80 8.20
N GLN A 79 10.52 -3.98 6.89
CA GLN A 79 11.62 -3.42 6.13
C GLN A 79 11.58 -1.88 6.09
N LEU A 80 10.41 -1.30 5.89
CA LEU A 80 10.20 0.15 5.93
C LEU A 80 10.50 0.74 7.32
N MET A 81 10.08 0.06 8.39
CA MET A 81 10.38 0.47 9.77
C MET A 81 11.88 0.49 10.05
N ARG A 82 12.63 -0.53 9.60
CA ARG A 82 14.10 -0.54 9.69
C ARG A 82 14.74 0.65 8.98
N TRP A 83 14.09 1.20 7.95
CA TRP A 83 14.55 2.38 7.24
C TRP A 83 14.07 3.69 7.87
N GLY A 84 13.37 3.64 9.00
CA GLY A 84 12.95 4.81 9.78
C GLY A 84 11.60 5.40 9.37
N PHE A 85 10.74 4.63 8.72
CA PHE A 85 9.38 5.05 8.38
C PHE A 85 8.38 4.57 9.44
N MET A 86 7.35 5.37 9.69
CA MET A 86 6.13 4.92 10.36
C MET A 86 5.26 4.20 9.34
N VAL A 87 4.83 2.98 9.64
CA VAL A 87 4.07 2.18 8.68
C VAL A 87 2.68 1.89 9.20
N ARG A 88 1.71 2.18 8.37
CA ARG A 88 0.30 1.89 8.60
C ARG A 88 -0.30 1.20 7.38
N ALA A 89 -1.35 0.45 7.62
CA ALA A 89 -2.19 -0.12 6.57
C ALA A 89 -3.63 -0.22 7.05
N TYR A 90 -4.52 -0.52 6.14
CA TYR A 90 -5.90 -0.87 6.49
C TYR A 90 -6.41 -1.96 5.56
N ASP A 91 -7.32 -2.75 6.05
CA ASP A 91 -8.09 -3.63 5.17
C ASP A 91 -9.15 -2.81 4.46
N GLN A 92 -9.11 -2.80 3.13
CA GLN A 92 -10.12 -2.10 2.34
C GLN A 92 -11.51 -2.70 2.61
N ARG A 93 -12.54 -1.90 2.53
CA ARG A 93 -13.93 -2.35 2.73
C ARG A 93 -14.23 -3.62 1.95
N GLY A 94 -14.85 -4.59 2.63
CA GLY A 94 -15.15 -5.91 2.07
C GLY A 94 -13.95 -6.84 1.95
N HIS A 95 -12.81 -6.52 2.60
CA HIS A 95 -11.60 -7.34 2.63
C HIS A 95 -11.13 -7.57 4.08
N GLY A 96 -10.31 -8.59 4.26
CA GLY A 96 -9.64 -8.88 5.53
C GLY A 96 -10.57 -8.87 6.73
N GLU A 97 -10.24 -8.11 7.76
CA GLU A 97 -11.02 -7.92 8.98
C GLU A 97 -11.96 -6.71 8.93
N SER A 98 -11.92 -5.91 7.86
CA SER A 98 -12.86 -4.82 7.64
C SER A 98 -14.28 -5.30 7.37
N GLY A 99 -15.25 -4.46 7.74
CA GLY A 99 -16.66 -4.68 7.46
C GLY A 99 -17.00 -4.56 5.98
N GLY A 100 -18.28 -4.70 5.69
CA GLY A 100 -18.82 -4.72 4.34
C GLY A 100 -18.89 -6.12 3.72
N ALA A 101 -19.70 -6.27 2.68
CA ALA A 101 -19.84 -7.54 1.96
C ALA A 101 -18.57 -7.86 1.16
N ARG A 102 -18.07 -9.07 1.26
CA ARG A 102 -16.80 -9.51 0.64
C ARG A 102 -16.75 -9.25 -0.86
N GLY A 103 -15.78 -8.41 -1.27
CA GLY A 103 -15.57 -8.03 -2.66
C GLY A 103 -16.64 -7.12 -3.25
N ALA A 104 -17.48 -6.49 -2.42
CA ALA A 104 -18.54 -5.60 -2.86
C ALA A 104 -18.32 -4.16 -2.36
N LEU A 105 -18.84 -3.21 -3.13
CA LEU A 105 -18.85 -1.79 -2.77
C LEU A 105 -20.30 -1.30 -2.69
N PRO A 106 -20.67 -0.50 -1.67
CA PRO A 106 -21.99 0.14 -1.59
C PRO A 106 -22.15 1.23 -2.66
N LEU A 107 -21.11 2.05 -2.90
CA LEU A 107 -21.09 3.14 -3.88
C LEU A 107 -19.84 3.04 -4.77
N GLU A 108 -19.82 3.78 -5.87
CA GLU A 108 -18.73 3.73 -6.86
C GLU A 108 -17.40 4.27 -6.32
N ASN A 109 -17.45 5.33 -5.51
CA ASN A 109 -16.25 5.98 -4.97
C ASN A 109 -15.86 5.49 -3.58
N THR A 110 -16.53 4.48 -3.03
CA THR A 110 -16.32 4.03 -1.65
C THR A 110 -14.86 3.79 -1.28
N LEU A 111 -14.07 3.13 -2.16
CA LEU A 111 -12.66 2.88 -1.87
C LEU A 111 -11.83 4.18 -1.81
N LEU A 112 -12.20 5.18 -2.59
CA LEU A 112 -11.52 6.48 -2.58
C LEU A 112 -11.92 7.30 -1.35
N ASP A 113 -13.20 7.28 -0.98
CA ASP A 113 -13.73 7.97 0.19
C ASP A 113 -13.15 7.35 1.48
N ASP A 114 -13.14 6.02 1.58
CA ASP A 114 -12.49 5.29 2.67
C ASP A 114 -11.00 5.65 2.78
N LEU A 115 -10.27 5.67 1.66
CA LEU A 115 -8.85 6.05 1.67
C LEU A 115 -8.66 7.49 2.14
N ALA A 116 -9.54 8.43 1.76
CA ALA A 116 -9.47 9.82 2.22
C ALA A 116 -9.57 9.91 3.74
N GLU A 117 -10.52 9.18 4.34
CA GLU A 117 -10.70 9.16 5.78
C GLU A 117 -9.53 8.47 6.50
N VAL A 118 -8.98 7.40 5.93
CA VAL A 118 -7.79 6.71 6.50
C VAL A 118 -6.54 7.58 6.40
N VAL A 119 -6.37 8.36 5.33
CA VAL A 119 -5.28 9.37 5.21
C VAL A 119 -5.40 10.42 6.32
N ASP A 120 -6.59 11.01 6.50
CA ASP A 120 -6.86 12.00 7.55
C ASP A 120 -6.56 11.41 8.94
N PHE A 121 -7.08 10.21 9.23
CA PHE A 121 -6.84 9.49 10.48
C PHE A 121 -5.35 9.15 10.71
N SER A 122 -4.62 8.80 9.65
CA SER A 122 -3.19 8.49 9.76
C SER A 122 -2.36 9.72 10.12
N ARG A 123 -2.70 10.88 9.59
CA ARG A 123 -2.06 12.17 9.94
C ARG A 123 -2.39 12.58 11.38
N GLU A 124 -3.65 12.46 11.77
CA GLU A 124 -4.08 12.76 13.14
C GLU A 124 -3.37 11.85 14.16
N ARG A 125 -3.26 10.55 13.86
CA ARG A 125 -2.54 9.60 14.72
C ARG A 125 -1.07 9.97 14.88
N CYS A 126 -0.40 10.35 13.79
CA CYS A 126 0.99 10.80 13.84
C CYS A 126 1.13 12.08 14.70
N LEU A 127 0.22 13.03 14.57
CA LEU A 127 0.21 14.24 15.37
C LEU A 127 0.03 13.94 16.87
N GLN A 128 -0.87 13.01 17.21
CA GLN A 128 -1.06 12.57 18.60
C GLN A 128 0.22 11.97 19.18
N LEU A 129 0.94 11.13 18.42
CA LEU A 129 2.20 10.54 18.86
C LEU A 129 3.29 11.60 19.07
N ILE A 130 3.40 12.58 18.16
CA ILE A 130 4.35 13.69 18.27
C ILE A 130 4.05 14.52 19.53
N ASN A 131 2.78 14.86 19.78
CA ASN A 131 2.35 15.65 20.94
C ASN A 131 2.63 14.92 22.26
N ALA A 132 2.29 13.62 22.31
CA ALA A 132 2.56 12.79 23.50
C ALA A 132 4.05 12.75 23.84
N ALA A 133 4.86 12.71 22.81
CA ALA A 133 6.30 12.69 22.92
C ALA A 133 6.93 14.04 23.35
N GLY A 134 6.37 15.14 22.84
CA GLY A 134 6.79 16.49 23.24
C GLY A 134 6.48 16.80 24.71
N ALA A 135 5.32 16.35 25.20
CA ALA A 135 4.88 16.55 26.58
C ALA A 135 5.81 15.91 27.63
N THR A 136 6.56 14.86 27.28
CA THR A 136 7.49 14.17 28.20
C THR A 136 8.86 14.86 28.33
N ASN A 137 9.16 15.84 27.48
CA ASN A 137 10.45 16.53 27.46
C ASN A 137 10.46 17.91 28.16
N GLU A 138 9.36 18.29 28.82
CA GLU A 138 9.30 19.56 29.57
C GLU A 138 10.07 19.44 30.89
N GLY A 139 11.32 19.89 30.90
CA GLY A 139 12.07 20.18 32.12
C GLY A 139 11.50 21.42 32.84
N PRO A 140 11.65 21.53 34.19
CA PRO A 140 11.15 22.68 34.95
C PRO A 140 11.88 23.95 34.50
N GLY A 141 11.20 24.82 33.75
CA GLY A 141 11.72 26.14 33.37
C GLY A 141 11.31 26.71 32.03
N HIS A 142 10.56 25.98 31.21
CA HIS A 142 10.05 26.52 29.94
C HIS A 142 8.69 27.20 30.14
N THR A 143 8.59 28.49 29.75
CA THR A 143 7.38 29.31 29.91
C THR A 143 6.45 29.31 28.68
N GLY A 144 6.48 28.29 27.85
CA GLY A 144 5.57 28.11 26.72
C GLY A 144 5.76 26.76 26.03
N PRO A 145 4.71 26.22 25.38
CA PRO A 145 4.87 24.97 24.61
C PRO A 145 5.89 25.20 23.48
N PRO A 146 6.83 24.26 23.26
CA PRO A 146 7.73 24.34 22.12
C PRO A 146 6.92 24.30 20.81
N PRO A 147 7.38 24.98 19.76
CA PRO A 147 6.73 24.89 18.46
C PRO A 147 6.69 23.42 18.01
N LEU A 148 5.50 22.92 17.67
CA LEU A 148 5.34 21.56 17.18
C LEU A 148 6.18 21.37 15.91
N PRO A 149 6.91 20.26 15.80
CA PRO A 149 7.63 19.96 14.56
C PRO A 149 6.61 19.78 13.41
N PRO A 150 7.01 20.07 12.17
CA PRO A 150 6.14 19.84 11.02
C PRO A 150 5.76 18.34 10.95
N LEU A 151 4.52 18.07 10.53
CA LEU A 151 4.06 16.69 10.32
C LEU A 151 4.98 16.02 9.28
N PRO A 152 5.38 14.75 9.52
CA PRO A 152 6.10 13.98 8.53
C PRO A 152 5.29 13.83 7.23
N PRO A 153 5.97 13.78 6.08
CA PRO A 153 5.32 13.49 4.80
C PRO A 153 4.51 12.20 4.86
N LEU A 154 3.44 12.08 4.05
CA LEU A 154 2.68 10.85 3.89
C LEU A 154 2.89 10.30 2.48
N ILE A 155 3.28 9.03 2.41
CA ILE A 155 3.49 8.27 1.19
C ILE A 155 2.39 7.21 1.09
N LEU A 156 1.62 7.22 0.01
CA LEU A 156 0.74 6.10 -0.32
C LEU A 156 1.56 5.00 -0.99
N MET A 157 1.37 3.76 -0.57
CA MET A 157 2.01 2.59 -1.15
C MET A 157 0.95 1.57 -1.55
N GLY A 158 0.63 1.49 -2.84
CA GLY A 158 -0.47 0.69 -3.33
C GLY A 158 -0.02 -0.47 -4.22
N HIS A 159 -0.60 -1.66 -3.99
CA HIS A 159 -0.40 -2.84 -4.82
C HIS A 159 -1.67 -3.19 -5.59
N SER A 160 -1.56 -3.55 -6.87
CA SER A 160 -2.65 -4.07 -7.69
C SER A 160 -3.90 -3.16 -7.64
N LEU A 161 -5.05 -3.63 -7.12
CA LEU A 161 -6.23 -2.80 -6.86
C LEU A 161 -5.88 -1.60 -5.99
N GLY A 162 -5.13 -1.80 -4.91
CA GLY A 162 -4.68 -0.71 -4.04
C GLY A 162 -3.80 0.31 -4.76
N GLY A 163 -3.00 -0.15 -5.73
CA GLY A 163 -2.24 0.73 -6.61
C GLY A 163 -3.12 1.57 -7.54
N LEU A 164 -4.20 0.99 -8.05
CA LEU A 164 -5.21 1.74 -8.81
C LEU A 164 -5.94 2.75 -7.92
N VAL A 165 -6.38 2.34 -6.73
CA VAL A 165 -7.05 3.22 -5.76
C VAL A 165 -6.14 4.39 -5.39
N ALA A 166 -4.89 4.14 -4.99
CA ALA A 166 -3.94 5.17 -4.60
C ALA A 166 -3.60 6.13 -5.77
N SER A 167 -3.35 5.61 -6.96
CA SER A 167 -3.06 6.45 -8.13
C SER A 167 -4.27 7.26 -8.60
N ARG A 168 -5.48 6.69 -8.54
CA ARG A 168 -6.71 7.41 -8.84
C ARG A 168 -6.99 8.49 -7.81
N PHE A 169 -6.76 8.22 -6.54
CA PHE A 169 -6.88 9.16 -5.42
C PHE A 169 -6.01 10.40 -5.63
N VAL A 170 -4.74 10.19 -6.00
CA VAL A 170 -3.79 11.27 -6.34
C VAL A 170 -4.22 12.02 -7.60
N ALA A 171 -4.66 11.31 -8.65
CA ALA A 171 -5.12 11.91 -9.89
C ALA A 171 -6.35 12.81 -9.71
N LEU A 172 -7.17 12.56 -8.67
CA LEU A 172 -8.34 13.35 -8.29
C LEU A 172 -8.06 14.44 -7.26
N ASP A 173 -6.81 14.53 -6.77
CA ASP A 173 -6.38 15.50 -5.76
C ASP A 173 -7.25 15.46 -4.48
N MET A 174 -7.63 14.26 -4.03
CA MET A 174 -8.58 14.07 -2.93
C MET A 174 -8.02 14.50 -1.58
N ARG A 175 -6.74 14.29 -1.35
CA ARG A 175 -5.96 14.77 -0.20
C ARG A 175 -4.52 14.98 -0.63
N VAL A 176 -3.85 15.91 0.06
CA VAL A 176 -2.41 16.11 -0.13
C VAL A 176 -1.67 14.86 0.36
N VAL A 177 -0.83 14.31 -0.50
CA VAL A 177 0.16 13.28 -0.17
C VAL A 177 1.48 13.65 -0.84
N GLU A 178 2.58 13.36 -0.17
CA GLU A 178 3.90 13.85 -0.59
C GLU A 178 4.66 12.84 -1.44
N GLY A 179 4.17 11.59 -1.51
CA GLY A 179 4.76 10.55 -2.35
C GLY A 179 3.80 9.42 -2.68
N LEU A 180 4.12 8.71 -3.74
CA LEU A 180 3.35 7.55 -4.18
C LEU A 180 4.29 6.43 -4.62
N VAL A 181 4.05 5.23 -4.09
CA VAL A 181 4.71 3.99 -4.52
C VAL A 181 3.64 3.06 -5.09
N LEU A 182 3.81 2.66 -6.33
CA LEU A 182 2.92 1.77 -7.05
C LEU A 182 3.64 0.45 -7.34
N CYS A 183 3.01 -0.66 -6.95
CA CYS A 183 3.50 -2.01 -7.22
C CYS A 183 2.47 -2.76 -8.07
N SER A 184 2.80 -3.05 -9.32
CA SER A 184 1.92 -3.72 -10.31
C SER A 184 0.48 -3.18 -10.30
N PRO A 185 0.24 -1.83 -10.39
CA PRO A 185 -1.08 -1.25 -10.22
C PRO A 185 -2.05 -1.70 -11.31
N ALA A 186 -3.32 -1.93 -10.94
CA ALA A 186 -4.37 -2.41 -11.84
C ALA A 186 -4.89 -1.31 -12.80
N LEU A 187 -3.97 -0.64 -13.51
CA LEU A 187 -4.28 0.45 -14.44
C LEU A 187 -4.91 -0.02 -15.77
N ASP A 188 -4.68 -1.27 -16.15
CA ASP A 188 -5.33 -1.91 -17.30
C ASP A 188 -5.78 -3.32 -16.92
N ALA A 189 -7.09 -3.52 -16.84
CA ALA A 189 -7.69 -4.81 -16.54
C ALA A 189 -7.62 -5.83 -17.71
N GLY A 190 -7.06 -5.44 -18.86
CA GLY A 190 -6.94 -6.32 -20.03
C GLY A 190 -8.27 -6.77 -20.63
N LEU A 191 -9.40 -6.10 -20.32
CA LEU A 191 -10.71 -6.51 -20.79
C LEU A 191 -11.02 -6.01 -22.20
N GLY A 192 -11.37 -6.93 -23.10
CA GLY A 192 -11.86 -6.61 -24.43
C GLY A 192 -13.22 -5.89 -24.41
N ARG A 193 -13.58 -5.23 -25.54
CA ARG A 193 -14.80 -4.41 -25.68
C ARG A 193 -16.07 -5.16 -25.30
N LEU A 194 -16.23 -6.41 -25.72
CA LEU A 194 -17.42 -7.21 -25.42
C LEU A 194 -17.59 -7.47 -23.91
N ARG A 195 -16.48 -7.82 -23.20
CA ARG A 195 -16.52 -8.01 -21.75
C ARG A 195 -16.84 -6.73 -21.00
N LYS A 196 -16.34 -5.56 -21.46
CA LYS A 196 -16.70 -4.26 -20.91
C LYS A 196 -18.19 -3.95 -21.09
N LEU A 197 -18.79 -4.29 -22.23
CA LEU A 197 -20.22 -4.12 -22.47
C LEU A 197 -21.07 -5.01 -21.57
N VAL A 198 -20.68 -6.28 -21.42
CA VAL A 198 -21.34 -7.21 -20.49
C VAL A 198 -21.28 -6.70 -19.06
N LEU A 199 -20.10 -6.25 -18.62
CA LEU A 199 -19.92 -5.67 -17.29
C LEU A 199 -20.82 -4.44 -17.07
N ALA A 200 -20.88 -3.52 -18.04
CA ALA A 200 -21.73 -2.35 -17.96
C ALA A 200 -23.21 -2.70 -17.84
N THR A 201 -23.66 -3.75 -18.56
CA THR A 201 -25.04 -4.24 -18.48
C THR A 201 -25.33 -4.87 -17.12
N VAL A 202 -24.45 -5.76 -16.65
CA VAL A 202 -24.59 -6.43 -15.33
C VAL A 202 -24.56 -5.38 -14.20
N HIS A 203 -23.65 -4.41 -14.27
CA HIS A 203 -23.59 -3.33 -13.30
C HIS A 203 -24.90 -2.53 -13.22
N ARG A 204 -25.52 -2.24 -14.38
CA ARG A 204 -26.77 -1.48 -14.42
C ARG A 204 -27.95 -2.21 -13.76
N VAL A 205 -28.00 -3.54 -13.91
CA VAL A 205 -29.13 -4.36 -13.45
C VAL A 205 -28.89 -4.92 -12.04
N ALA A 206 -27.67 -5.32 -11.73
CA ALA A 206 -27.30 -6.01 -10.49
C ALA A 206 -25.88 -5.57 -10.02
N PRO A 207 -25.70 -4.31 -9.61
CA PRO A 207 -24.37 -3.77 -9.26
C PRO A 207 -23.70 -4.49 -8.09
N ALA A 208 -24.49 -5.04 -7.16
CA ALA A 208 -24.02 -5.79 -6.01
C ALA A 208 -23.80 -7.29 -6.29
N LEU A 209 -24.12 -7.77 -7.50
CA LEU A 209 -23.91 -9.18 -7.85
C LEU A 209 -22.43 -9.52 -7.79
N CYS A 210 -22.07 -10.41 -6.88
CA CYS A 210 -20.71 -10.91 -6.71
C CYS A 210 -20.48 -12.19 -7.52
N VAL A 211 -19.38 -12.20 -8.24
CA VAL A 211 -18.89 -13.36 -8.99
C VAL A 211 -17.44 -13.68 -8.56
N PRO A 212 -16.93 -14.87 -8.87
CA PRO A 212 -15.51 -15.15 -8.68
C PRO A 212 -14.66 -14.12 -9.44
N ASN A 213 -13.62 -13.56 -8.77
CA ASN A 213 -12.76 -12.52 -9.36
C ASN A 213 -11.86 -13.00 -10.51
N GLY A 214 -11.78 -14.31 -10.72
CA GLY A 214 -10.99 -14.91 -11.81
C GLY A 214 -9.48 -14.87 -11.61
N LEU A 215 -8.98 -14.41 -10.47
CA LEU A 215 -7.53 -14.38 -10.19
C LEU A 215 -7.00 -15.82 -10.03
N ASN A 216 -5.97 -16.14 -10.79
CA ASN A 216 -5.26 -17.40 -10.64
C ASN A 216 -4.02 -17.19 -9.75
N ALA A 217 -4.08 -17.72 -8.52
CA ALA A 217 -3.01 -17.60 -7.56
C ALA A 217 -1.63 -18.10 -8.05
N ALA A 218 -1.60 -18.98 -9.07
CA ALA A 218 -0.34 -19.46 -9.66
C ALA A 218 0.49 -18.35 -10.34
N TYR A 219 -0.10 -17.19 -10.58
CA TYR A 219 0.56 -16.04 -11.21
C TYR A 219 0.84 -14.89 -10.24
N LEU A 220 0.69 -15.13 -8.94
CA LEU A 220 1.05 -14.15 -7.91
C LEU A 220 2.57 -14.01 -7.79
N SER A 221 3.27 -15.13 -7.69
CA SER A 221 4.71 -15.21 -7.51
C SER A 221 5.26 -16.52 -8.07
N HIS A 222 6.56 -16.57 -8.35
CA HIS A 222 7.28 -17.82 -8.63
C HIS A 222 7.50 -18.65 -7.35
N ASP A 223 7.43 -18.03 -6.18
CA ASP A 223 7.54 -18.74 -4.90
C ASP A 223 6.28 -19.54 -4.59
N GLN A 224 6.43 -20.88 -4.54
CA GLN A 224 5.32 -21.78 -4.26
C GLN A 224 4.83 -21.70 -2.80
N ASP A 225 5.65 -21.21 -1.87
CA ASP A 225 5.26 -21.03 -0.47
C ASP A 225 4.29 -19.85 -0.35
N VAL A 226 4.54 -18.76 -1.06
CA VAL A 226 3.62 -17.62 -1.17
C VAL A 226 2.26 -18.07 -1.71
N ILE A 227 2.26 -18.88 -2.76
CA ILE A 227 1.02 -19.41 -3.36
C ILE A 227 0.27 -20.31 -2.38
N ARG A 228 0.98 -21.17 -1.63
CA ARG A 228 0.36 -22.04 -0.62
C ARG A 228 -0.25 -21.24 0.52
N GLN A 229 0.48 -20.25 1.04
CA GLN A 229 0.02 -19.35 2.11
C GLN A 229 -1.22 -18.59 1.65
N TYR A 230 -1.20 -17.95 0.46
CA TYR A 230 -2.35 -17.25 -0.10
C TYR A 230 -3.60 -18.12 -0.21
N ARG A 231 -3.46 -19.38 -0.63
CA ARG A 231 -4.59 -20.31 -0.77
C ARG A 231 -5.13 -20.81 0.56
N ALA A 232 -4.30 -20.87 1.60
CA ALA A 232 -4.66 -21.33 2.94
C ALA A 232 -5.19 -20.22 3.84
N ASP A 233 -5.02 -18.95 3.45
CA ASP A 233 -5.38 -17.81 4.26
C ASP A 233 -6.91 -17.60 4.30
N PRO A 234 -7.53 -17.67 5.50
CA PRO A 234 -8.98 -17.52 5.65
C PRO A 234 -9.49 -16.10 5.38
N LEU A 235 -8.62 -15.08 5.43
CA LEU A 235 -8.96 -13.68 5.15
C LEU A 235 -8.95 -13.37 3.65
N VAL A 236 -8.35 -14.25 2.83
CA VAL A 236 -8.35 -14.14 1.38
C VAL A 236 -9.69 -14.59 0.81
N HIS A 237 -10.25 -13.82 -0.11
CA HIS A 237 -11.49 -14.17 -0.79
C HIS A 237 -11.41 -14.04 -2.32
N LYS A 238 -12.28 -14.75 -3.02
CA LYS A 238 -12.32 -14.78 -4.50
C LYS A 238 -13.53 -14.06 -5.08
N LYS A 239 -14.13 -13.14 -4.34
CA LYS A 239 -15.36 -12.44 -4.74
C LYS A 239 -15.06 -11.06 -5.30
N MET A 240 -15.83 -10.64 -6.31
CA MET A 240 -15.80 -9.30 -6.89
C MET A 240 -17.22 -8.94 -7.39
N SER A 241 -17.78 -7.83 -6.89
CA SER A 241 -19.07 -7.34 -7.37
C SER A 241 -18.94 -6.67 -8.74
N ALA A 242 -20.05 -6.58 -9.45
CA ALA A 242 -20.07 -5.86 -10.73
C ALA A 242 -19.67 -4.39 -10.57
N ARG A 243 -20.02 -3.76 -9.44
CA ARG A 243 -19.60 -2.37 -9.12
C ARG A 243 -18.09 -2.28 -8.92
N LEU A 244 -17.49 -3.17 -8.15
CA LEU A 244 -16.04 -3.18 -7.96
C LEU A 244 -15.30 -3.46 -9.28
N ALA A 245 -15.79 -4.42 -10.08
CA ALA A 245 -15.23 -4.69 -11.40
C ALA A 245 -15.30 -3.47 -12.33
N ARG A 246 -16.42 -2.74 -12.30
CA ARG A 246 -16.57 -1.49 -13.05
C ARG A 246 -15.59 -0.42 -12.58
N PHE A 247 -15.44 -0.22 -11.27
CA PHE A 247 -14.44 0.69 -10.70
C PHE A 247 -13.04 0.39 -11.26
N VAL A 248 -12.62 -0.89 -11.23
CA VAL A 248 -11.31 -1.31 -11.75
C VAL A 248 -11.16 -0.97 -13.24
N VAL A 249 -12.18 -1.24 -14.04
CA VAL A 249 -12.12 -1.04 -15.51
C VAL A 249 -12.16 0.44 -15.90
N GLU A 250 -12.95 1.24 -15.19
CA GLU A 250 -13.20 2.65 -15.56
C GLU A 250 -12.22 3.63 -14.91
N SER A 251 -11.55 3.27 -13.80
CA SER A 251 -10.60 4.16 -13.13
C SER A 251 -9.21 4.19 -13.78
N GLY A 252 -8.78 3.11 -14.43
CA GLY A 252 -7.45 3.02 -15.03
C GLY A 252 -7.20 4.05 -16.14
N PRO A 253 -8.02 4.08 -17.22
CA PRO A 253 -7.78 4.99 -18.34
C PRO A 253 -7.66 6.47 -17.96
N PRO A 254 -8.59 7.08 -17.18
CA PRO A 254 -8.46 8.48 -16.79
C PRO A 254 -7.29 8.74 -15.82
N THR A 255 -6.85 7.71 -15.05
CA THR A 255 -5.64 7.82 -14.22
C THR A 255 -4.39 7.86 -15.09
N ILE A 256 -4.31 7.03 -16.13
CA ILE A 256 -3.22 7.07 -17.13
C ILE A 256 -3.19 8.43 -17.84
N GLU A 257 -4.34 8.99 -18.21
CA GLU A 257 -4.40 10.31 -18.84
C GLU A 257 -3.93 11.42 -17.90
N ALA A 258 -4.30 11.35 -16.62
CA ALA A 258 -3.89 12.31 -15.60
C ALA A 258 -2.35 12.31 -15.38
N ALA A 259 -1.65 11.23 -15.70
CA ALA A 259 -0.20 11.14 -15.60
C ALA A 259 0.55 12.20 -16.42
N ALA A 260 -0.05 12.73 -17.50
CA ALA A 260 0.52 13.83 -18.28
C ALA A 260 0.63 15.17 -17.52
N ARG A 261 0.02 15.27 -16.34
CA ARG A 261 0.05 16.43 -15.45
C ARG A 261 0.38 16.03 -14.00
N TRP A 262 1.14 14.97 -13.85
CA TRP A 262 1.51 14.43 -12.53
C TRP A 262 2.34 15.42 -11.72
N ARG A 263 2.12 15.49 -10.40
CA ARG A 263 2.69 16.55 -9.58
C ARG A 263 3.45 16.08 -8.33
N ILE A 264 3.40 14.79 -8.00
CA ILE A 264 4.07 14.27 -6.81
C ILE A 264 5.14 13.26 -7.18
N PRO A 265 6.22 13.15 -6.38
CA PRO A 265 7.22 12.09 -6.55
C PRO A 265 6.54 10.73 -6.55
N THR A 266 6.81 9.93 -7.56
CA THR A 266 6.18 8.61 -7.72
C THR A 266 7.18 7.56 -8.17
N LEU A 267 7.20 6.44 -7.45
CA LEU A 267 7.87 5.22 -7.87
C LEU A 267 6.83 4.25 -8.44
N LEU A 268 6.96 3.90 -9.70
CA LEU A 268 6.14 2.88 -10.36
C LEU A 268 7.00 1.63 -10.62
N MET A 269 6.77 0.58 -9.86
CA MET A 269 7.35 -0.74 -10.06
C MET A 269 6.29 -1.69 -10.62
N TYR A 270 6.61 -2.46 -11.63
CA TYR A 270 5.66 -3.39 -12.22
C TYR A 270 6.34 -4.62 -12.81
N ALA A 271 5.63 -5.72 -12.81
CA ALA A 271 6.07 -6.99 -13.35
C ALA A 271 5.93 -7.02 -14.88
N GLY A 272 6.97 -7.43 -15.59
CA GLY A 272 6.95 -7.59 -17.05
C GLY A 272 6.19 -8.86 -17.47
N ALA A 273 6.29 -9.93 -16.67
CA ALA A 273 5.60 -11.21 -16.89
C ALA A 273 4.24 -11.31 -16.15
N ASP A 274 3.66 -10.19 -15.73
CA ASP A 274 2.36 -10.14 -15.05
C ASP A 274 1.25 -10.73 -15.92
N ARG A 275 0.51 -11.69 -15.34
CA ARG A 275 -0.64 -12.35 -15.98
C ARG A 275 -1.96 -12.06 -15.28
N LEU A 276 -1.95 -11.25 -14.21
CA LEU A 276 -3.14 -10.84 -13.47
C LEU A 276 -3.58 -9.43 -13.87
N VAL A 277 -2.61 -8.55 -14.12
CA VAL A 277 -2.81 -7.18 -14.60
C VAL A 277 -2.01 -7.00 -15.88
N ASN A 278 -2.56 -6.30 -16.86
CA ASN A 278 -1.83 -6.00 -18.09
C ASN A 278 -0.73 -4.95 -17.84
N PRO A 279 0.56 -5.29 -17.98
CA PRO A 279 1.66 -4.32 -17.78
C PRO A 279 1.61 -3.12 -18.72
N ALA A 280 0.84 -3.19 -19.82
CA ALA A 280 0.67 -2.09 -20.75
C ALA A 280 0.08 -0.83 -20.08
N GLY A 281 -0.76 -1.00 -19.04
CA GLY A 281 -1.28 0.12 -18.25
C GLY A 281 -0.16 0.89 -17.53
N SER A 282 0.74 0.17 -16.87
CA SER A 282 1.92 0.76 -16.20
C SER A 282 2.86 1.44 -17.19
N ARG A 283 3.13 0.79 -18.33
CA ARG A 283 3.92 1.41 -19.41
C ARG A 283 3.28 2.69 -19.95
N ALA A 284 1.97 2.68 -20.16
CA ALA A 284 1.24 3.85 -20.64
C ALA A 284 1.28 5.00 -19.63
N PHE A 285 1.11 4.71 -18.33
CA PHE A 285 1.24 5.70 -17.26
C PHE A 285 2.64 6.33 -17.26
N ALA A 286 3.70 5.51 -17.25
CA ALA A 286 5.09 5.97 -17.29
C ALA A 286 5.38 6.84 -18.52
N SER A 287 4.92 6.41 -19.69
CA SER A 287 5.09 7.17 -20.95
C SER A 287 4.40 8.53 -20.89
N ARG A 288 3.17 8.60 -20.33
CA ARG A 288 2.45 9.88 -20.17
C ARG A 288 3.15 10.79 -19.16
N ALA A 289 3.65 10.25 -18.08
CA ALA A 289 4.37 10.99 -17.05
C ALA A 289 5.77 11.47 -17.51
N ALA A 290 6.32 10.92 -18.58
CA ALA A 290 7.55 11.41 -19.21
C ALA A 290 7.31 12.58 -20.18
N GLY A 291 6.07 13.03 -20.35
CA GLY A 291 5.71 14.14 -21.24
C GLY A 291 6.13 15.51 -20.70
N PRO A 292 6.05 16.56 -21.55
CA PRO A 292 6.55 17.90 -21.23
C PRO A 292 5.76 18.63 -20.11
N GLY A 293 4.61 18.09 -19.71
CA GLY A 293 3.80 18.64 -18.61
C GLY A 293 4.20 18.16 -17.22
N VAL A 294 5.20 17.29 -17.09
CA VAL A 294 5.67 16.70 -15.83
C VAL A 294 7.12 17.04 -15.62
N ALA A 295 7.49 17.37 -14.38
CA ALA A 295 8.89 17.65 -14.05
C ALA A 295 9.77 16.40 -14.31
N PRO A 296 10.94 16.55 -14.94
CA PRO A 296 11.85 15.44 -15.18
C PRO A 296 12.21 14.71 -13.88
N GLY A 297 12.14 13.37 -13.91
CA GLY A 297 12.47 12.54 -12.75
C GLY A 297 11.39 12.46 -11.66
N LEU A 298 10.26 13.16 -11.82
CA LEU A 298 9.17 13.13 -10.85
C LEU A 298 8.53 11.74 -10.75
N VAL A 299 8.44 11.02 -11.86
CA VAL A 299 7.99 9.63 -11.92
C VAL A 299 9.16 8.73 -12.32
N THR A 300 9.57 7.86 -11.41
CA THR A 300 10.57 6.81 -11.67
C THR A 300 9.82 5.52 -11.96
N ALA A 301 10.02 4.94 -13.15
CA ALA A 301 9.39 3.68 -13.53
C ALA A 301 10.43 2.57 -13.65
N ARG A 302 10.17 1.40 -13.04
CA ARG A 302 11.00 0.21 -13.11
C ARG A 302 10.16 -1.00 -13.49
N CYS A 303 10.49 -1.63 -14.61
CA CYS A 303 9.96 -2.94 -15.02
C CYS A 303 10.87 -4.04 -14.48
N PHE A 304 10.29 -5.07 -13.87
CA PHE A 304 10.95 -6.32 -13.52
C PHE A 304 10.48 -7.39 -14.51
N GLU A 305 11.21 -7.55 -15.61
CA GLU A 305 10.76 -8.23 -16.82
C GLU A 305 10.29 -9.68 -16.61
N HIS A 306 10.90 -10.39 -15.66
CA HIS A 306 10.66 -11.82 -15.45
C HIS A 306 9.76 -12.10 -14.24
N LEU A 307 9.49 -11.10 -13.40
CA LEU A 307 8.70 -11.29 -12.19
C LEU A 307 7.20 -11.39 -12.48
N TYR A 308 6.48 -12.05 -11.58
CA TYR A 308 5.04 -12.10 -11.54
C TYR A 308 4.46 -10.93 -10.70
N HIS A 309 3.18 -10.96 -10.46
CA HIS A 309 2.39 -9.85 -9.98
C HIS A 309 2.82 -9.25 -8.63
N GLU A 310 3.12 -10.10 -7.64
CA GLU A 310 3.47 -9.69 -6.28
C GLU A 310 5.00 -9.51 -6.12
N LEU A 311 5.53 -8.39 -6.61
CA LEU A 311 6.97 -8.13 -6.65
C LEU A 311 7.69 -8.32 -5.31
N TYR A 312 7.05 -7.92 -4.19
CA TYR A 312 7.63 -8.05 -2.84
C TYR A 312 7.65 -9.48 -2.31
N ASN A 313 6.91 -10.37 -2.96
CA ASN A 313 6.78 -11.78 -2.61
C ASN A 313 7.49 -12.70 -3.62
N GLU A 314 8.31 -12.15 -4.50
CA GLU A 314 9.08 -12.92 -5.47
C GLU A 314 10.39 -13.45 -4.88
N LEU A 315 10.93 -14.49 -5.52
CA LEU A 315 12.24 -15.05 -5.15
C LEU A 315 13.38 -14.02 -5.27
N GLU A 316 13.23 -13.05 -6.17
CA GLU A 316 14.19 -11.96 -6.41
C GLU A 316 13.74 -10.64 -5.77
N ALA A 317 12.97 -10.68 -4.68
CA ALA A 317 12.42 -9.49 -4.02
C ALA A 317 13.49 -8.50 -3.55
N ASP A 318 14.71 -8.93 -3.30
CA ASP A 318 15.81 -8.05 -2.86
C ASP A 318 16.02 -6.89 -3.84
N ALA A 319 16.00 -7.15 -5.15
CA ALA A 319 16.15 -6.11 -6.18
C ALA A 319 14.97 -5.11 -6.18
N VAL A 320 13.79 -5.57 -5.78
CA VAL A 320 12.59 -4.73 -5.62
C VAL A 320 12.75 -3.83 -4.39
N PHE A 321 13.20 -4.39 -3.26
CA PHE A 321 13.48 -3.63 -2.04
C PHE A 321 14.62 -2.63 -2.21
N ASP A 322 15.67 -2.98 -2.94
CA ASP A 322 16.78 -2.07 -3.26
C ASP A 322 16.28 -0.88 -4.10
N THR A 323 15.43 -1.14 -5.09
CA THR A 323 14.81 -0.09 -5.91
C THR A 323 13.93 0.83 -5.06
N LEU A 324 13.10 0.27 -4.18
CA LEU A 324 12.25 1.00 -3.26
C LEU A 324 13.10 1.86 -2.31
N LYS A 325 14.13 1.26 -1.70
CA LYS A 325 15.02 1.95 -0.76
C LYS A 325 15.73 3.13 -1.41
N ALA A 326 16.34 2.93 -2.56
CA ALA A 326 17.07 3.98 -3.28
C ALA A 326 16.15 5.18 -3.60
N TRP A 327 14.91 4.91 -4.02
CA TRP A 327 13.94 5.97 -4.29
C TRP A 327 13.51 6.69 -3.01
N LEU A 328 13.23 5.96 -1.94
CA LEU A 328 12.86 6.53 -0.64
C LEU A 328 13.99 7.36 -0.05
N ASP A 329 15.24 6.92 -0.17
CA ASP A 329 16.41 7.67 0.32
C ASP A 329 16.63 8.98 -0.45
N THR A 330 16.28 9.01 -1.73
CA THR A 330 16.38 10.20 -2.57
C THR A 330 15.30 11.24 -2.25
N HIS A 331 14.05 10.81 -2.10
CA HIS A 331 12.90 11.72 -1.98
C HIS A 331 12.51 12.02 -0.52
N PHE A 332 12.83 11.13 0.41
CA PHE A 332 12.50 11.22 1.83
C PHE A 332 13.71 10.88 2.69
N PRO A 333 14.80 11.69 2.62
CA PRO A 333 16.04 11.39 3.34
C PRO A 333 15.82 11.42 4.86
N SER A 334 16.67 10.68 5.60
CA SER A 334 16.69 10.73 7.06
C SER A 334 17.10 12.12 7.53
N THR A 335 16.21 12.82 8.19
CA THR A 335 16.55 14.09 8.87
C THR A 335 17.30 13.76 10.16
N ARG A 336 18.63 13.62 10.09
CA ARG A 336 19.44 13.74 11.31
C ARG A 336 19.40 15.23 11.69
N LEU A 337 18.74 15.55 12.79
CA LEU A 337 18.98 16.83 13.46
C LEU A 337 20.48 16.89 13.76
N LYS A 338 21.19 17.83 13.11
CA LYS A 338 22.59 18.12 13.40
C LYS A 338 22.71 18.81 14.77
#